data_b7115b0a3dbea7c1f26f6ec4771c8ed7
#
_entry.id   b7115b0a3dbea7c1f26f6ec4771c8ed7
#
_cell.length_a   1.000
_cell.length_b   1.000
_cell.length_c   1.000
_cell.angle_alpha   90.00
_cell.angle_beta   90.00
_cell.angle_gamma   90.00
#
_symmetry.space_group_name_H-M   'P 1'
#
loop_
_entity.id
_entity.type
_entity.pdbx_description
1 polymer ?
#
loop_
_entity_poly.entity_id
_entity_poly.type
_entity_poly.pdbx_seq_one_letter_code
_entity_poly.pdbx_strand_id
1 'polypeptide(L)'
;MAQQVRDEIPTPDNSTNFNVAAGSETPVGTTLENLKAAVGGETGASAHYSVYADAAEKAGYSQLAALWRATSAAEQIHIAMEYNAVTAEDPDWPRPEVTAGTDAPADLNLISSAQCEIYETSDMYPAFIKKAQEEGNNAAVMIFTRAKLAEGYHAENYMWAYNNIDTPTDEHFYLCPVCGYIHRGIEKLCEGLTYPQTLALTDRLDYLGAAQ
;
A
#
# COMPACT_ATOMS: atom_id res chain seq x y z
N MET A 1 15.94 20.40 8.48
CA MET A 1 14.63 20.49 7.79
C MET A 1 13.70 19.34 8.23
N ALA A 2 14.07 18.07 8.09
CA ALA A 2 13.23 16.95 8.50
C ALA A 2 12.81 16.99 9.99
N GLN A 3 13.73 17.32 10.90
CA GLN A 3 13.41 17.45 12.33
C GLN A 3 12.39 18.56 12.58
N GLN A 4 12.54 19.72 11.93
CA GLN A 4 11.60 20.83 12.08
C GLN A 4 10.20 20.45 11.58
N VAL A 5 10.11 19.76 10.44
CA VAL A 5 8.82 19.27 9.91
C VAL A 5 8.16 18.33 10.90
N ARG A 6 8.89 17.38 11.49
CA ARG A 6 8.37 16.45 12.49
C ARG A 6 7.90 17.11 13.77
N ASP A 7 8.57 18.18 14.22
CA ASP A 7 8.17 18.93 15.40
C ASP A 7 6.82 19.65 15.22
N GLU A 8 6.48 19.98 13.98
CA GLU A 8 5.19 20.61 13.60
C GLU A 8 4.06 19.59 13.37
N ILE A 9 4.40 18.30 13.25
CA ILE A 9 3.44 17.23 12.97
C ILE A 9 3.28 16.36 14.20
N PRO A 10 2.06 16.17 14.73
CA PRO A 10 1.81 15.28 15.86
C PRO A 10 2.29 13.85 15.58
N THR A 11 2.78 13.18 16.62
CA THR A 11 3.23 11.79 16.52
C THR A 11 2.05 10.83 16.26
N PRO A 12 2.26 9.68 15.62
CA PRO A 12 1.21 8.70 15.36
C PRO A 12 0.44 8.24 16.61
N ASP A 13 1.12 8.17 17.76
CA ASP A 13 0.56 7.63 19.00
C ASP A 13 -0.57 8.47 19.60
N ASN A 14 -0.56 9.77 19.37
CA ASN A 14 -1.53 10.70 19.94
C ASN A 14 -2.16 11.61 18.90
N SER A 15 -1.99 11.31 17.64
CA SER A 15 -2.31 12.20 16.54
C SER A 15 -3.53 11.76 15.79
N THR A 16 -4.40 12.70 15.51
CA THR A 16 -5.43 12.56 14.48
C THR A 16 -4.90 12.80 13.07
N ASN A 17 -3.62 13.13 12.91
CA ASN A 17 -3.03 13.40 11.58
C ASN A 17 -2.90 12.15 10.74
N PHE A 18 -2.79 10.98 11.38
CA PHE A 18 -2.85 9.70 10.69
C PHE A 18 -4.24 9.10 10.64
N ASN A 19 -5.22 9.72 11.29
CA ASN A 19 -6.60 9.28 11.28
C ASN A 19 -7.36 9.98 10.16
N VAL A 20 -7.84 9.22 9.22
CA VAL A 20 -8.82 9.67 8.24
C VAL A 20 -10.21 9.44 8.81
N ALA A 21 -11.08 10.44 8.75
CA ALA A 21 -12.43 10.28 9.22
C ALA A 21 -13.17 9.25 8.36
N ALA A 22 -13.53 8.12 8.95
CA ALA A 22 -14.20 7.05 8.25
C ALA A 22 -15.57 7.51 7.68
N GLY A 23 -15.91 7.06 6.49
CA GLY A 23 -17.21 7.23 5.88
C GLY A 23 -17.49 8.63 5.36
N SER A 24 -16.48 9.45 5.15
CA SER A 24 -16.71 10.84 4.83
C SER A 24 -17.05 11.09 3.37
N GLU A 25 -16.31 10.55 2.40
CA GLU A 25 -16.41 11.07 1.03
C GLU A 25 -16.08 10.07 -0.09
N THR A 26 -15.97 8.77 0.20
CA THR A 26 -15.70 7.79 -0.86
C THR A 26 -16.88 7.74 -1.84
N PRO A 27 -16.69 8.13 -3.12
CA PRO A 27 -17.72 7.91 -4.13
C PRO A 27 -17.92 6.41 -4.32
N VAL A 28 -19.16 5.95 -4.17
CA VAL A 28 -19.51 4.55 -4.33
C VAL A 28 -20.41 4.39 -5.54
N GLY A 29 -19.89 3.72 -6.57
CA GLY A 29 -20.63 3.32 -7.76
C GLY A 29 -21.13 1.88 -7.68
N THR A 30 -21.34 1.26 -8.82
CA THR A 30 -21.51 -0.20 -8.97
C THR A 30 -20.20 -0.91 -8.59
N THR A 31 -20.25 -2.21 -8.34
CA THR A 31 -19.04 -3.00 -8.07
C THR A 31 -17.99 -2.85 -9.17
N LEU A 32 -18.42 -2.86 -10.45
CA LEU A 32 -17.49 -2.67 -11.56
C LEU A 32 -16.85 -1.27 -11.56
N GLU A 33 -17.64 -0.22 -11.31
CA GLU A 33 -17.10 1.15 -11.19
C GLU A 33 -16.13 1.28 -10.02
N ASN A 34 -16.42 0.64 -8.90
CA ASN A 34 -15.54 0.61 -7.73
C ASN A 34 -14.24 -0.16 -8.01
N LEU A 35 -14.28 -1.29 -8.71
CA LEU A 35 -13.07 -2.00 -9.16
C LEU A 35 -12.22 -1.12 -10.08
N LYS A 36 -12.82 -0.41 -11.01
CA LYS A 36 -12.12 0.53 -11.90
C LYS A 36 -11.49 1.69 -11.12
N ALA A 37 -12.19 2.21 -10.13
CA ALA A 37 -11.69 3.27 -9.25
C ALA A 37 -10.49 2.78 -8.43
N ALA A 38 -10.58 1.58 -7.84
CA ALA A 38 -9.48 0.96 -7.10
C ALA A 38 -8.24 0.78 -7.99
N VAL A 39 -8.36 0.16 -9.17
CA VAL A 39 -7.23 0.05 -10.13
C VAL A 39 -6.58 1.41 -10.41
N GLY A 40 -7.38 2.46 -10.53
CA GLY A 40 -6.86 3.83 -10.75
C GLY A 40 -6.08 4.35 -9.55
N GLY A 41 -6.61 4.18 -8.35
CA GLY A 41 -5.97 4.55 -7.09
C GLY A 41 -4.64 3.83 -6.89
N GLU A 42 -4.66 2.49 -6.96
CA GLU A 42 -3.48 1.64 -6.81
C GLU A 42 -2.37 1.94 -7.85
N THR A 43 -2.78 2.23 -9.10
CA THR A 43 -1.83 2.64 -10.13
C THR A 43 -1.13 3.96 -9.75
N GLY A 44 -1.87 4.92 -9.23
CA GLY A 44 -1.34 6.18 -8.72
C GLY A 44 -0.43 5.97 -7.51
N ALA A 45 -0.87 5.19 -6.52
CA ALA A 45 -0.11 4.87 -5.31
C ALA A 45 1.22 4.19 -5.64
N SER A 46 1.19 3.14 -6.48
CA SER A 46 2.40 2.45 -6.92
C SER A 46 3.42 3.39 -7.58
N ALA A 47 2.95 4.33 -8.42
CA ALA A 47 3.82 5.31 -9.06
C ALA A 47 4.44 6.28 -8.05
N HIS A 48 3.64 6.80 -7.09
CA HIS A 48 4.12 7.68 -6.03
C HIS A 48 5.17 7.00 -5.15
N TYR A 49 4.91 5.77 -4.70
CA TYR A 49 5.84 5.02 -3.86
C TYR A 49 7.15 4.71 -4.56
N SER A 50 7.13 4.47 -5.86
CA SER A 50 8.36 4.33 -6.65
C SER A 50 9.21 5.62 -6.63
N VAL A 51 8.59 6.79 -6.79
CA VAL A 51 9.28 8.09 -6.71
C VAL A 51 9.82 8.35 -5.31
N TYR A 52 9.04 8.05 -4.27
CA TYR A 52 9.48 8.21 -2.88
C TYR A 52 10.65 7.28 -2.53
N ALA A 53 10.63 6.05 -3.04
CA ALA A 53 11.74 5.11 -2.87
C ALA A 53 13.04 5.66 -3.47
N ASP A 54 12.98 6.18 -4.70
CA ASP A 54 14.15 6.75 -5.36
C ASP A 54 14.67 8.01 -4.66
N ALA A 55 13.78 8.85 -4.15
CA ALA A 55 14.13 10.03 -3.39
C ALA A 55 14.79 9.66 -2.05
N ALA A 56 14.24 8.68 -1.34
CA ALA A 56 14.77 8.16 -0.08
C ALA A 56 16.16 7.55 -0.28
N GLU A 57 16.37 6.76 -1.33
CA GLU A 57 17.67 6.16 -1.66
C GLU A 57 18.73 7.24 -1.89
N LYS A 58 18.41 8.26 -2.70
CA LYS A 58 19.30 9.40 -2.97
C LYS A 58 19.63 10.19 -1.71
N ALA A 59 18.70 10.25 -0.75
CA ALA A 59 18.89 10.92 0.53
C ALA A 59 19.63 10.05 1.58
N GLY A 60 19.94 8.79 1.28
CA GLY A 60 20.62 7.85 2.17
C GLY A 60 19.70 7.12 3.16
N TYR A 61 18.39 7.16 2.95
CA TYR A 61 17.39 6.44 3.75
C TYR A 61 17.07 5.08 3.13
N SER A 62 18.04 4.17 3.06
CA SER A 62 17.92 2.88 2.36
C SER A 62 16.76 2.03 2.89
N GLN A 63 16.48 2.06 4.20
CA GLN A 63 15.37 1.31 4.79
C GLN A 63 14.01 1.87 4.36
N LEU A 64 13.87 3.19 4.25
CA LEU A 64 12.65 3.82 3.72
C LEU A 64 12.48 3.50 2.24
N ALA A 65 13.57 3.55 1.47
CA ALA A 65 13.55 3.16 0.07
C ALA A 65 13.08 1.72 -0.11
N ALA A 66 13.56 0.79 0.74
CA ALA A 66 13.11 -0.60 0.73
C ALA A 66 11.61 -0.75 1.05
N LEU A 67 11.09 -0.01 2.05
CA LEU A 67 9.68 -0.01 2.39
C LEU A 67 8.82 0.48 1.21
N TRP A 68 9.12 1.64 0.65
CA TRP A 68 8.34 2.17 -0.47
C TRP A 68 8.43 1.31 -1.74
N ARG A 69 9.58 0.66 -2.01
CA ARG A 69 9.68 -0.33 -3.10
C ARG A 69 8.79 -1.54 -2.84
N ALA A 70 8.77 -2.04 -1.61
CA ALA A 70 7.93 -3.16 -1.23
C ALA A 70 6.44 -2.80 -1.38
N THR A 71 6.03 -1.61 -0.92
CA THR A 71 4.63 -1.16 -1.07
C THR A 71 4.29 -0.92 -2.54
N SER A 72 5.14 -0.24 -3.32
CA SER A 72 4.91 -0.10 -4.77
C SER A 72 4.71 -1.45 -5.47
N ALA A 73 5.44 -2.50 -5.06
CA ALA A 73 5.24 -3.84 -5.58
C ALA A 73 3.96 -4.51 -5.05
N ALA A 74 3.53 -4.20 -3.83
CA ALA A 74 2.25 -4.65 -3.28
C ALA A 74 1.07 -4.10 -4.08
N GLU A 75 1.09 -2.80 -4.41
CA GLU A 75 0.04 -2.19 -5.22
C GLU A 75 -0.04 -2.80 -6.63
N GLN A 76 1.06 -3.28 -7.20
CA GLN A 76 1.00 -4.03 -8.46
C GLN A 76 0.25 -5.37 -8.32
N ILE A 77 0.26 -5.98 -7.13
CA ILE A 77 -0.54 -7.19 -6.84
C ILE A 77 -2.03 -6.84 -6.75
N HIS A 78 -2.37 -5.74 -6.07
CA HIS A 78 -3.74 -5.24 -5.98
C HIS A 78 -4.28 -4.88 -7.36
N ILE A 79 -3.54 -4.08 -8.14
CA ILE A 79 -3.86 -3.74 -9.53
C ILE A 79 -4.15 -5.01 -10.35
N ALA A 80 -3.31 -6.04 -10.23
CA ALA A 80 -3.49 -7.27 -11.00
C ALA A 80 -4.78 -8.01 -10.62
N MET A 81 -5.10 -8.10 -9.33
CA MET A 81 -6.33 -8.75 -8.86
C MET A 81 -7.58 -8.00 -9.34
N GLU A 82 -7.59 -6.69 -9.18
CA GLU A 82 -8.72 -5.82 -9.51
C GLU A 82 -8.91 -5.69 -11.02
N TYR A 83 -7.83 -5.46 -11.76
CA TYR A 83 -7.85 -5.35 -13.22
C TYR A 83 -8.34 -6.64 -13.90
N ASN A 84 -7.95 -7.80 -13.39
CA ASN A 84 -8.46 -9.08 -13.87
C ASN A 84 -9.97 -9.22 -13.63
N ALA A 85 -10.48 -8.71 -12.51
CA ALA A 85 -11.91 -8.68 -12.25
C ALA A 85 -12.66 -7.69 -13.17
N VAL A 86 -12.08 -6.51 -13.41
CA VAL A 86 -12.64 -5.53 -14.37
C VAL A 86 -12.72 -6.13 -15.77
N THR A 87 -11.62 -6.71 -16.27
CA THR A 87 -11.56 -7.23 -17.65
C THR A 87 -12.38 -8.49 -17.87
N ALA A 88 -12.77 -9.18 -16.81
CA ALA A 88 -13.73 -10.27 -16.89
C ALA A 88 -15.16 -9.77 -17.24
N GLU A 89 -15.51 -8.54 -16.86
CA GLU A 89 -16.82 -7.91 -17.11
C GLU A 89 -16.77 -6.88 -18.26
N ASP A 90 -15.63 -6.16 -18.39
CA ASP A 90 -15.38 -5.14 -19.43
C ASP A 90 -14.00 -5.39 -20.08
N PRO A 91 -13.93 -6.33 -21.04
CA PRO A 91 -12.67 -6.77 -21.64
C PRO A 91 -11.87 -5.66 -22.37
N ASP A 92 -12.56 -4.63 -22.84
CA ASP A 92 -11.98 -3.54 -23.60
C ASP A 92 -11.57 -2.34 -22.73
N TRP A 93 -11.75 -2.43 -21.40
CA TRP A 93 -11.38 -1.35 -20.50
C TRP A 93 -9.87 -1.13 -20.49
N PRO A 94 -9.40 0.08 -20.82
CA PRO A 94 -7.98 0.33 -20.91
C PRO A 94 -7.35 0.34 -19.51
N ARG A 95 -6.14 -0.21 -19.40
CA ARG A 95 -5.37 -0.05 -18.18
C ARG A 95 -5.08 1.44 -17.94
N PRO A 96 -5.23 1.97 -16.72
CA PRO A 96 -4.90 3.35 -16.42
C PRO A 96 -3.43 3.66 -16.75
N GLU A 97 -3.19 4.85 -17.30
CA GLU A 97 -1.82 5.34 -17.49
C GLU A 97 -1.20 5.70 -16.15
N VAL A 98 0.08 5.39 -15.99
CA VAL A 98 0.84 5.75 -14.79
C VAL A 98 1.20 7.23 -14.86
N THR A 99 0.75 7.99 -13.87
CA THR A 99 1.17 9.37 -13.68
C THR A 99 2.37 9.37 -12.73
N ALA A 100 3.48 9.97 -13.15
CA ALA A 100 4.62 10.15 -12.27
C ALA A 100 4.22 11.00 -11.05
N GLY A 101 4.55 10.50 -9.88
CA GLY A 101 4.36 11.25 -8.62
C GLY A 101 5.40 12.36 -8.47
N THR A 102 5.19 13.20 -7.48
CA THR A 102 6.16 14.20 -7.03
C THR A 102 6.63 13.82 -5.63
N ASP A 103 7.93 13.97 -5.37
CA ASP A 103 8.48 13.77 -4.04
C ASP A 103 8.36 15.02 -3.17
N ALA A 104 8.44 14.79 -1.88
CA ALA A 104 8.54 15.80 -0.83
C ALA A 104 9.62 15.34 0.17
N PRO A 105 9.94 16.08 1.24
CA PRO A 105 10.73 15.56 2.35
C PRO A 105 10.19 14.23 2.87
N ALA A 106 11.10 13.31 3.25
CA ALA A 106 10.74 11.94 3.62
C ALA A 106 9.66 11.85 4.71
N ASP A 107 9.68 12.76 5.67
CA ASP A 107 8.66 12.85 6.74
C ASP A 107 7.26 13.09 6.18
N LEU A 108 7.14 14.01 5.21
CA LEU A 108 5.87 14.33 4.57
C LEU A 108 5.40 13.20 3.65
N ASN A 109 6.31 12.56 2.93
CA ASN A 109 6.00 11.39 2.12
C ASN A 109 5.47 10.24 2.99
N LEU A 110 6.08 9.98 4.17
CA LEU A 110 5.60 8.95 5.10
C LEU A 110 4.19 9.25 5.62
N ILE A 111 3.92 10.51 5.96
CA ILE A 111 2.59 10.93 6.41
C ILE A 111 1.56 10.78 5.29
N SER A 112 1.88 11.26 4.10
CA SER A 112 1.00 11.13 2.94
C SER A 112 0.71 9.67 2.61
N SER A 113 1.75 8.81 2.62
CA SER A 113 1.59 7.38 2.42
C SER A 113 0.69 6.76 3.50
N ALA A 114 0.97 7.00 4.79
CA ALA A 114 0.15 6.46 5.87
C ALA A 114 -1.32 6.92 5.78
N GLN A 115 -1.57 8.18 5.43
CA GLN A 115 -2.94 8.70 5.26
C GLN A 115 -3.67 8.04 4.10
N CYS A 116 -2.99 7.76 2.98
CA CYS A 116 -3.55 7.05 1.85
C CYS A 116 -4.00 5.65 2.27
N GLU A 117 -3.12 4.87 2.87
CA GLU A 117 -3.42 3.50 3.31
C GLU A 117 -4.51 3.45 4.40
N ILE A 118 -4.52 4.43 5.32
CA ILE A 118 -5.58 4.54 6.34
C ILE A 118 -6.92 4.82 5.67
N TYR A 119 -6.98 5.72 4.69
CA TYR A 119 -8.19 5.99 3.94
C TYR A 119 -8.69 4.73 3.23
N GLU A 120 -7.82 4.01 2.57
CA GLU A 120 -8.17 2.80 1.84
C GLU A 120 -8.69 1.70 2.78
N THR A 121 -8.01 1.45 3.89
CA THR A 121 -8.43 0.41 4.85
C THR A 121 -9.65 0.78 5.67
N SER A 122 -9.87 2.08 5.99
CA SER A 122 -10.94 2.50 6.92
C SER A 122 -12.19 3.07 6.24
N ASP A 123 -12.11 3.53 5.00
CA ASP A 123 -13.20 4.20 4.29
C ASP A 123 -13.47 3.56 2.91
N MET A 124 -12.52 3.61 1.98
CA MET A 124 -12.72 3.22 0.59
C MET A 124 -13.10 1.75 0.45
N TYR A 125 -12.23 0.83 0.85
CA TYR A 125 -12.50 -0.60 0.71
C TYR A 125 -13.70 -1.09 1.54
N PRO A 126 -13.93 -0.66 2.79
CA PRO A 126 -15.18 -0.98 3.50
C PRO A 126 -16.45 -0.62 2.73
N ALA A 127 -16.46 0.56 2.09
CA ALA A 127 -17.58 1.01 1.28
C ALA A 127 -17.76 0.14 0.02
N PHE A 128 -16.67 -0.18 -0.67
CA PHE A 128 -16.67 -1.04 -1.85
C PHE A 128 -17.07 -2.49 -1.54
N ILE A 129 -16.60 -3.03 -0.42
CA ILE A 129 -16.99 -4.37 0.06
C ILE A 129 -18.50 -4.42 0.32
N LYS A 130 -19.04 -3.43 1.02
CA LYS A 130 -20.47 -3.34 1.28
C LYS A 130 -21.27 -3.34 -0.02
N LYS A 131 -20.86 -2.54 -1.00
CA LYS A 131 -21.53 -2.45 -2.29
C LYS A 131 -21.46 -3.77 -3.07
N ALA A 132 -20.30 -4.43 -3.08
CA ALA A 132 -20.12 -5.73 -3.72
C ALA A 132 -20.98 -6.83 -3.05
N GLN A 133 -21.16 -6.78 -1.73
CA GLN A 133 -22.07 -7.67 -1.00
C GLN A 133 -23.53 -7.42 -1.40
N GLU A 134 -23.98 -6.16 -1.50
CA GLU A 134 -25.31 -5.78 -1.93
C GLU A 134 -25.62 -6.27 -3.36
N GLU A 135 -24.62 -6.28 -4.24
CA GLU A 135 -24.73 -6.77 -5.62
C GLU A 135 -24.46 -8.28 -5.76
N GLY A 136 -24.10 -8.98 -4.68
CA GLY A 136 -23.83 -10.42 -4.70
C GLY A 136 -22.53 -10.80 -5.41
N ASN A 137 -21.61 -9.86 -5.63
CA ASN A 137 -20.32 -10.10 -6.26
C ASN A 137 -19.27 -10.59 -5.24
N ASN A 138 -19.32 -11.88 -4.91
CA ASN A 138 -18.44 -12.49 -3.93
C ASN A 138 -16.96 -12.46 -4.34
N ALA A 139 -16.65 -12.42 -5.63
CA ALA A 139 -15.28 -12.31 -6.12
C ALA A 139 -14.70 -10.94 -5.78
N ALA A 140 -15.43 -9.87 -6.04
CA ALA A 140 -15.02 -8.51 -5.66
C ALA A 140 -14.93 -8.33 -4.14
N VAL A 141 -15.86 -8.90 -3.36
CA VAL A 141 -15.76 -8.92 -1.89
C VAL A 141 -14.43 -9.50 -1.43
N MET A 142 -14.00 -10.62 -2.01
CA MET A 142 -12.73 -11.25 -1.64
C MET A 142 -11.52 -10.40 -2.05
N ILE A 143 -11.53 -9.80 -3.24
CA ILE A 143 -10.47 -8.94 -3.75
C ILE A 143 -10.31 -7.72 -2.85
N PHE A 144 -11.36 -6.93 -2.64
CA PHE A 144 -11.34 -5.75 -1.78
C PHE A 144 -11.00 -6.06 -0.33
N THR A 145 -11.41 -7.23 0.19
CA THR A 145 -11.06 -7.64 1.56
C THR A 145 -9.56 -7.90 1.68
N ARG A 146 -8.93 -8.50 0.68
CA ARG A 146 -7.48 -8.77 0.67
C ARG A 146 -6.68 -7.48 0.62
N ALA A 147 -7.03 -6.59 -0.32
CA ALA A 147 -6.41 -5.28 -0.41
C ALA A 147 -6.58 -4.51 0.92
N LYS A 148 -7.82 -4.33 1.39
CA LYS A 148 -8.10 -3.67 2.67
C LYS A 148 -7.20 -4.13 3.82
N LEU A 149 -6.98 -5.44 3.94
CA LEU A 149 -6.15 -5.99 5.03
C LEU A 149 -4.66 -5.66 4.83
N ALA A 150 -4.18 -5.67 3.58
CA ALA A 150 -2.82 -5.30 3.27
C ALA A 150 -2.56 -3.81 3.56
N GLU A 151 -3.48 -2.90 3.16
CA GLU A 151 -3.36 -1.46 3.40
C GLU A 151 -3.28 -1.12 4.89
N GLY A 152 -4.00 -1.85 5.74
CA GLY A 152 -3.87 -1.68 7.19
C GLY A 152 -2.43 -1.91 7.69
N TYR A 153 -1.74 -2.91 7.16
CA TYR A 153 -0.34 -3.18 7.50
C TYR A 153 0.64 -2.24 6.81
N HIS A 154 0.35 -1.76 5.60
CA HIS A 154 1.13 -0.71 4.95
C HIS A 154 1.10 0.56 5.79
N ALA A 155 -0.07 0.99 6.25
CA ALA A 155 -0.23 2.13 7.14
C ALA A 155 0.59 1.99 8.42
N GLU A 156 0.52 0.82 9.09
CA GLU A 156 1.32 0.54 10.29
C GLU A 156 2.83 0.63 10.02
N ASN A 157 3.29 0.12 8.88
CA ASN A 157 4.69 0.18 8.49
C ASN A 157 5.15 1.63 8.22
N TYR A 158 4.33 2.46 7.58
CA TYR A 158 4.65 3.88 7.37
C TYR A 158 4.66 4.67 8.66
N MET A 159 3.71 4.46 9.58
CA MET A 159 3.71 5.08 10.90
C MET A 159 4.93 4.66 11.73
N TRP A 160 5.30 3.37 11.67
CA TRP A 160 6.52 2.89 12.31
C TRP A 160 7.76 3.55 11.71
N ALA A 161 7.87 3.62 10.38
CA ALA A 161 9.01 4.23 9.70
C ALA A 161 9.15 5.72 10.03
N TYR A 162 8.02 6.44 10.16
CA TYR A 162 8.01 7.83 10.62
C TYR A 162 8.63 7.98 12.01
N ASN A 163 8.27 7.11 12.95
CA ASN A 163 8.80 7.14 14.31
C ASN A 163 10.29 6.72 14.39
N ASN A 164 10.80 6.03 13.39
CA ASN A 164 12.15 5.48 13.36
C ASN A 164 13.04 6.10 12.27
N ILE A 165 12.66 7.21 11.68
CA ILE A 165 13.35 7.79 10.52
C ILE A 165 14.82 8.12 10.78
N ASP A 166 15.17 8.54 12.00
CA ASP A 166 16.53 8.87 12.42
C ASP A 166 17.25 7.70 13.13
N THR A 167 16.57 6.59 13.32
CA THR A 167 17.11 5.41 14.00
C THR A 167 16.88 4.17 13.16
N PRO A 168 17.57 4.03 12.01
CA PRO A 168 17.41 2.87 11.14
C PRO A 168 17.70 1.60 11.93
N THR A 169 16.92 0.56 11.65
CA THR A 169 17.03 -0.76 12.27
C THR A 169 17.47 -1.79 11.22
N ASP A 170 17.82 -2.98 11.67
CA ASP A 170 18.15 -4.11 10.78
C ASP A 170 16.89 -4.87 10.33
N GLU A 171 15.70 -4.30 10.52
CA GLU A 171 14.46 -4.95 10.11
C GLU A 171 14.27 -4.92 8.59
N HIS A 172 13.82 -6.04 8.05
CA HIS A 172 13.51 -6.24 6.65
C HIS A 172 12.00 -6.24 6.41
N PHE A 173 11.61 -5.99 5.18
CA PHE A 173 10.22 -6.04 4.73
C PHE A 173 10.00 -7.24 3.82
N TYR A 174 8.95 -8.02 4.08
CA TYR A 174 8.61 -9.24 3.35
C TYR A 174 7.24 -9.10 2.71
N LEU A 175 7.21 -9.13 1.39
CA LEU A 175 5.99 -8.97 0.60
C LEU A 175 5.31 -10.33 0.36
N CYS A 176 4.01 -10.42 0.64
CA CYS A 176 3.18 -11.53 0.23
C CYS A 176 2.73 -11.38 -1.24
N PRO A 177 3.11 -12.31 -2.16
CA PRO A 177 2.76 -12.18 -3.59
C PRO A 177 1.31 -12.52 -3.90
N VAL A 178 0.53 -12.92 -2.89
CA VAL A 178 -0.87 -13.31 -3.07
C VAL A 178 -1.82 -12.17 -2.74
N CYS A 179 -1.49 -11.35 -1.73
CA CYS A 179 -2.39 -10.32 -1.24
C CYS A 179 -1.74 -8.95 -1.02
N GLY A 180 -0.44 -8.78 -1.32
CA GLY A 180 0.25 -7.51 -1.12
C GLY A 180 0.64 -7.20 0.33
N TYR A 181 0.29 -8.05 1.31
CA TYR A 181 0.69 -7.85 2.70
C TYR A 181 2.21 -7.69 2.84
N ILE A 182 2.65 -6.68 3.59
CA ILE A 182 4.06 -6.46 3.90
C ILE A 182 4.29 -6.69 5.39
N HIS A 183 5.05 -7.74 5.70
CA HIS A 183 5.50 -8.02 7.05
C HIS A 183 6.84 -7.33 7.32
N ARG A 184 6.97 -6.72 8.49
CA ARG A 184 8.22 -6.17 9.00
C ARG A 184 8.80 -7.08 10.06
N GLY A 185 10.12 -7.35 10.02
CA GLY A 185 10.82 -8.22 10.95
C GLY A 185 10.79 -9.68 10.58
N ILE A 186 11.36 -10.53 11.43
CA ILE A 186 11.50 -11.96 11.20
C ILE A 186 10.16 -12.66 11.51
N GLU A 187 9.57 -13.27 10.49
CA GLU A 187 8.51 -14.29 10.57
C GLU A 187 7.12 -13.88 11.06
N LYS A 188 6.25 -13.46 10.15
CA LYS A 188 4.85 -13.91 10.16
C LYS A 188 4.41 -14.23 8.74
N LEU A 189 3.90 -15.43 8.56
CA LEU A 189 3.34 -15.92 7.31
C LEU A 189 2.01 -15.23 7.04
N CYS A 190 1.73 -14.88 5.78
CA CYS A 190 0.35 -14.65 5.38
C CYS A 190 -0.50 -15.85 5.80
N GLU A 191 -1.63 -15.60 6.44
CA GLU A 191 -2.55 -16.70 6.80
C GLU A 191 -2.90 -17.49 5.54
N GLY A 192 -2.58 -18.79 5.55
CA GLY A 192 -2.83 -19.71 4.44
C GLY A 192 -1.65 -20.03 3.52
N LEU A 193 -0.48 -19.41 3.71
CA LEU A 193 0.76 -19.83 3.03
C LEU A 193 1.58 -20.78 3.89
N THR A 194 2.13 -21.83 3.27
CA THR A 194 3.06 -22.73 3.94
C THR A 194 4.47 -22.14 3.95
N TYR A 195 5.26 -22.49 4.97
CA TYR A 195 6.66 -22.05 5.14
C TYR A 195 7.54 -22.12 3.87
N PRO A 196 7.46 -23.15 3.00
CA PRO A 196 8.21 -23.19 1.74
C PRO A 196 7.80 -22.12 0.72
N GLN A 197 6.55 -21.65 0.75
CA GLN A 197 6.07 -20.61 -0.15
C GLN A 197 6.56 -19.23 0.28
N THR A 198 6.74 -19.01 1.58
CA THR A 198 7.28 -17.79 2.15
C THR A 198 8.79 -17.67 1.95
N LEU A 199 9.55 -18.78 2.10
CA LEU A 199 11.00 -18.78 1.82
C LEU A 199 11.32 -18.47 0.36
N ALA A 200 10.52 -18.96 -0.59
CA ALA A 200 10.68 -18.62 -2.01
C ALA A 200 10.44 -17.13 -2.31
N LEU A 201 9.89 -16.39 -1.34
CA LEU A 201 9.63 -14.95 -1.44
C LEU A 201 10.77 -14.11 -0.87
N THR A 202 11.39 -14.53 0.21
CA THR A 202 12.58 -13.86 0.77
C THR A 202 13.72 -13.85 -0.25
N ASP A 203 13.97 -14.97 -0.95
CA ASP A 203 14.95 -15.06 -2.03
C ASP A 203 14.65 -14.15 -3.23
N ARG A 204 13.37 -13.79 -3.44
CA ARG A 204 12.96 -12.89 -4.54
C ARG A 204 13.06 -11.40 -4.18
N LEU A 205 12.90 -11.03 -2.92
CA LEU A 205 13.03 -9.64 -2.47
C LEU A 205 14.49 -9.21 -2.37
N ASP A 206 15.37 -10.10 -1.96
CA ASP A 206 16.83 -9.90 -2.07
C ASP A 206 17.26 -9.71 -3.54
N TYR A 207 16.54 -10.34 -4.48
CA TYR A 207 16.78 -10.19 -5.92
C TYR A 207 16.29 -8.85 -6.50
N LEU A 208 15.21 -8.27 -5.94
CA LEU A 208 14.72 -6.94 -6.35
C LEU A 208 15.57 -5.81 -5.75
N GLY A 209 16.23 -6.04 -4.63
CA GLY A 209 17.23 -5.11 -4.06
C GLY A 209 18.60 -5.17 -4.72
N ALA A 210 18.88 -6.20 -5.53
CA ALA A 210 20.17 -6.41 -6.20
C ALA A 210 20.17 -6.13 -7.72
N ALA A 211 19.03 -5.75 -8.29
CA ALA A 211 18.95 -5.34 -9.69
C ALA A 211 19.27 -3.85 -9.81
N GLN A 212 20.57 -3.54 -9.91
CA GLN A 212 21.11 -2.27 -10.44
C GLN A 212 20.83 -2.14 -11.91
#